data_2a8f26558bc462e484f5c383b99c2e2e
#
_entry.id   2a8f26558bc462e484f5c383b99c2e2e
#
_cell.length_a   1.000
_cell.length_b   1.000
_cell.length_c   1.000
_cell.angle_alpha   90.00
_cell.angle_beta   90.00
_cell.angle_gamma   90.00
#
_symmetry.space_group_name_H-M   'P 1'
#
loop_
_entity.id
_entity.type
_entity.pdbx_description
1 polymer ?
#
loop_
_entity_poly.entity_id
_entity_poly.type
_entity_poly.pdbx_seq_one_letter_code
_entity_poly.pdbx_strand_id
1 'polypeptide(L)'
;MVAGASGRLRHGLVFRAEAVLNPGPDDAALLHASAIRHVFDLRSSAECIRAPNEFWAGQGVECIGMDLMASLDATSNPWAAMREDPSADGADKAMLALYRGLPQAALDHAPILLGRIADGCVPVLVHCTAGKDRTGFMIALLLAALGVEQETMLEDYMLSASRKTAAAREATRAMVVNHLGRAMPEDALDTVMGVRPAYLAASFATIDTQFGGIDSYLARLGIDAVRREAMRSQLLE
;
A
#
# COMPACT_ATOMS: atom_id res chain seq x y z
N MET A 1 -10.33 15.47 9.40
CA MET A 1 -11.54 14.94 10.06
C MET A 1 -12.06 13.83 9.18
N VAL A 2 -12.15 12.62 9.69
CA VAL A 2 -12.69 11.47 8.98
C VAL A 2 -14.20 11.51 9.21
N ALA A 3 -14.96 11.98 8.22
CA ALA A 3 -16.42 12.01 8.28
C ALA A 3 -16.95 10.60 7.96
N GLY A 4 -17.89 10.10 8.75
CA GLY A 4 -18.57 8.79 8.54
C GLY A 4 -18.50 7.82 9.72
N ALA A 5 -17.35 7.70 10.39
CA ALA A 5 -17.30 7.20 11.77
C ALA A 5 -17.35 8.42 12.69
N SER A 6 -18.16 8.40 13.73
CA SER A 6 -18.14 9.43 14.78
C SER A 6 -16.80 9.31 15.53
N GLY A 7 -15.73 9.94 15.02
CA GLY A 7 -14.41 9.88 15.65
C GLY A 7 -13.31 10.40 14.74
N ARG A 8 -12.18 10.72 15.34
CA ARG A 8 -10.95 11.14 14.68
C ARG A 8 -9.91 10.03 14.81
N LEU A 9 -9.16 9.74 13.75
CA LEU A 9 -8.03 8.81 13.84
C LEU A 9 -6.98 9.36 14.81
N ARG A 10 -6.60 8.53 15.78
CA ARG A 10 -5.50 8.84 16.72
C ARG A 10 -4.19 8.92 15.94
N HIS A 11 -3.46 9.99 16.17
CA HIS A 11 -2.14 10.14 15.59
C HIS A 11 -1.13 9.13 16.16
N GLY A 12 -0.14 8.75 15.35
CA GLY A 12 0.99 7.95 15.81
C GLY A 12 0.70 6.45 15.98
N LEU A 13 -0.44 5.94 15.49
CA LEU A 13 -0.77 4.51 15.58
C LEU A 13 -0.63 3.76 14.26
N VAL A 14 -0.88 4.42 13.14
CA VAL A 14 -0.72 3.84 11.79
C VAL A 14 0.13 4.78 10.95
N PHE A 15 1.22 4.24 10.45
CA PHE A 15 2.14 4.94 9.56
C PHE A 15 2.17 4.27 8.20
N ARG A 16 2.35 5.06 7.14
CA ARG A 16 2.61 4.57 5.79
C ARG A 16 3.86 5.23 5.23
N ALA A 17 4.70 4.47 4.55
CA ALA A 17 5.94 4.98 3.97
C ALA A 17 6.37 4.18 2.74
N GLU A 18 7.39 4.67 2.05
CA GLU A 18 8.26 3.84 1.22
C GLU A 18 9.12 2.91 2.09
N ALA A 19 9.83 1.97 1.47
CA ALA A 19 10.72 1.07 2.18
C ALA A 19 11.81 1.85 2.94
N VAL A 20 11.90 1.62 4.24
CA VAL A 20 12.90 2.22 5.13
C VAL A 20 14.17 1.36 5.07
N LEU A 21 15.06 1.66 4.14
CA LEU A 21 16.26 0.85 3.93
C LEU A 21 17.49 1.41 4.66
N ASN A 22 17.82 2.67 4.40
CA ASN A 22 18.99 3.35 4.96
C ASN A 22 18.58 4.78 5.38
N PRO A 23 17.79 4.96 6.44
CA PRO A 23 17.38 6.29 6.88
C PRO A 23 18.60 7.09 7.36
N GLY A 24 18.59 8.40 7.04
CA GLY A 24 19.57 9.32 7.62
C GLY A 24 19.39 9.45 9.15
N PRO A 25 20.36 10.05 9.86
CA PRO A 25 20.29 10.17 11.32
C PRO A 25 18.98 10.82 11.85
N ASP A 26 18.51 11.86 11.18
CA ASP A 26 17.28 12.58 11.57
C ASP A 26 16.04 11.71 11.33
N ASP A 27 15.95 11.03 10.19
CA ASP A 27 14.85 10.10 9.89
C ASP A 27 14.87 8.90 10.86
N ALA A 28 16.04 8.36 11.17
CA ALA A 28 16.19 7.28 12.14
C ALA A 28 15.69 7.72 13.53
N ALA A 29 16.03 8.93 13.97
CA ALA A 29 15.55 9.49 15.23
C ALA A 29 14.02 9.64 15.27
N LEU A 30 13.41 10.11 14.17
CA LEU A 30 11.95 10.20 14.03
C LEU A 30 11.27 8.83 14.07
N LEU A 31 11.86 7.83 13.38
CA LEU A 31 11.35 6.45 13.38
C LEU A 31 11.42 5.82 14.77
N HIS A 32 12.51 6.02 15.50
CA HIS A 32 12.62 5.59 16.89
C HIS A 32 11.57 6.28 17.80
N ALA A 33 11.39 7.59 17.64
CA ALA A 33 10.40 8.35 18.40
C ALA A 33 8.95 7.93 18.10
N SER A 34 8.69 7.36 16.91
CA SER A 34 7.38 6.85 16.51
C SER A 34 6.94 5.58 17.24
N ALA A 35 7.85 4.95 17.99
CA ALA A 35 7.61 3.76 18.80
C ALA A 35 6.95 2.59 17.98
N ILE A 36 7.22 2.50 16.68
CA ILE A 36 6.72 1.45 15.79
C ILE A 36 7.17 0.09 16.34
N ARG A 37 6.22 -0.84 16.46
CA ARG A 37 6.45 -2.20 16.95
C ARG A 37 6.26 -3.27 15.88
N HIS A 38 5.48 -2.97 14.85
CA HIS A 38 5.18 -3.92 13.76
C HIS A 38 5.34 -3.21 12.42
N VAL A 39 6.06 -3.85 11.52
CA VAL A 39 6.27 -3.39 10.14
C VAL A 39 5.65 -4.41 9.19
N PHE A 40 4.70 -3.99 8.39
CA PHE A 40 4.07 -4.79 7.35
C PHE A 40 4.70 -4.46 6.00
N ASP A 41 5.53 -5.37 5.51
CA ASP A 41 6.28 -5.21 4.26
C ASP A 41 5.53 -5.87 3.11
N LEU A 42 4.92 -5.06 2.24
CA LEU A 42 4.13 -5.50 1.09
C LEU A 42 4.99 -5.77 -0.17
N ARG A 43 6.30 -5.77 -0.03
CA ARG A 43 7.21 -6.00 -1.15
C ARG A 43 7.25 -7.47 -1.53
N SER A 44 7.57 -7.70 -2.82
CA SER A 44 7.83 -9.07 -3.27
C SER A 44 9.08 -9.65 -2.63
N SER A 45 9.15 -10.97 -2.56
CA SER A 45 10.34 -11.68 -2.09
C SER A 45 11.59 -11.25 -2.85
N ALA A 46 11.50 -11.01 -4.16
CA ALA A 46 12.61 -10.53 -4.98
C ALA A 46 13.03 -9.08 -4.63
N GLU A 47 12.09 -8.20 -4.27
CA GLU A 47 12.40 -6.85 -3.79
C GLU A 47 13.10 -6.91 -2.42
N CYS A 48 12.65 -7.76 -1.51
CA CYS A 48 13.24 -7.94 -0.19
C CYS A 48 14.65 -8.53 -0.24
N ILE A 49 14.93 -9.47 -1.15
CA ILE A 49 16.27 -10.04 -1.35
C ILE A 49 17.25 -8.97 -1.86
N ARG A 50 16.79 -8.10 -2.79
CA ARG A 50 17.64 -7.03 -3.34
C ARG A 50 17.90 -5.90 -2.35
N ALA A 51 16.94 -5.62 -1.47
CA ALA A 51 17.02 -4.52 -0.53
C ALA A 51 16.36 -4.94 0.81
N PRO A 52 17.07 -5.67 1.65
CA PRO A 52 16.53 -6.18 2.92
C PRO A 52 16.22 -5.05 3.91
N ASN A 53 15.28 -5.30 4.82
CA ASN A 53 14.86 -4.38 5.89
C ASN A 53 15.86 -4.40 7.08
N GLU A 54 17.13 -4.14 6.83
CA GLU A 54 18.18 -4.22 7.85
C GLU A 54 18.03 -3.18 8.96
N PHE A 55 17.44 -2.02 8.64
CA PHE A 55 17.22 -0.96 9.63
C PHE A 55 16.42 -1.45 10.85
N TRP A 56 15.43 -2.30 10.66
CA TRP A 56 14.58 -2.80 11.73
C TRP A 56 15.20 -3.97 12.51
N ALA A 57 16.25 -4.58 11.97
CA ALA A 57 16.93 -5.71 12.61
C ALA A 57 17.51 -5.30 13.97
N GLY A 58 17.26 -6.09 15.00
CA GLY A 58 17.79 -5.84 16.35
C GLY A 58 17.12 -4.73 17.15
N GLN A 59 16.06 -4.09 16.60
CA GLN A 59 15.32 -3.00 17.29
C GLN A 59 14.08 -3.48 18.05
N GLY A 60 13.84 -4.79 18.12
CA GLY A 60 12.63 -5.33 18.76
C GLY A 60 11.35 -5.11 17.96
N VAL A 61 11.48 -4.77 16.68
CA VAL A 61 10.37 -4.56 15.75
C VAL A 61 10.06 -5.86 15.02
N GLU A 62 8.80 -6.28 15.03
CA GLU A 62 8.35 -7.45 14.27
C GLU A 62 8.12 -7.05 12.81
N CYS A 63 8.91 -7.61 11.88
CA CYS A 63 8.73 -7.40 10.45
C CYS A 63 7.93 -8.57 9.85
N ILE A 64 6.77 -8.25 9.25
CA ILE A 64 5.83 -9.21 8.67
C ILE A 64 5.83 -9.03 7.16
N GLY A 65 6.40 -10.00 6.44
CA GLY A 65 6.41 -10.00 4.98
C GLY A 65 5.04 -10.41 4.40
N MET A 66 4.56 -9.64 3.42
CA MET A 66 3.29 -9.87 2.73
C MET A 66 3.48 -9.64 1.23
N ASP A 67 3.90 -10.67 0.50
CA ASP A 67 4.20 -10.58 -0.95
C ASP A 67 2.92 -10.50 -1.78
N LEU A 68 2.31 -9.29 -1.84
CA LEU A 68 1.12 -9.06 -2.66
C LEU A 68 1.35 -9.32 -4.15
N MET A 69 2.59 -9.18 -4.62
CA MET A 69 2.88 -9.37 -6.05
C MET A 69 2.84 -10.84 -6.45
N ALA A 70 3.20 -11.76 -5.56
CA ALA A 70 3.12 -13.19 -5.81
C ALA A 70 1.68 -13.69 -6.00
N SER A 71 0.71 -12.99 -5.42
CA SER A 71 -0.73 -13.31 -5.50
C SER A 71 -1.44 -12.64 -6.69
N LEU A 72 -0.74 -11.81 -7.49
CA LEU A 72 -1.30 -11.23 -8.71
C LEU A 72 -1.32 -12.26 -9.84
N ASP A 73 -2.41 -12.28 -10.59
CA ASP A 73 -2.47 -13.04 -11.83
C ASP A 73 -1.59 -12.42 -12.94
N ALA A 74 -1.37 -13.16 -14.02
CA ALA A 74 -0.51 -12.72 -15.12
C ALA A 74 -1.05 -11.45 -15.82
N THR A 75 -2.37 -11.24 -15.83
CA THR A 75 -3.02 -10.10 -16.49
C THR A 75 -2.91 -8.80 -15.66
N SER A 76 -2.72 -8.95 -14.36
CA SER A 76 -2.56 -7.85 -13.42
C SER A 76 -1.09 -7.49 -13.17
N ASN A 77 -0.14 -8.21 -13.78
CA ASN A 77 1.29 -7.91 -13.68
C ASN A 77 1.66 -6.70 -14.56
N PRO A 78 1.96 -5.54 -13.97
CA PRO A 78 2.19 -4.32 -14.75
C PRO A 78 3.45 -4.40 -15.62
N TRP A 79 4.45 -5.16 -15.20
CA TRP A 79 5.71 -5.29 -15.95
C TRP A 79 5.56 -6.05 -17.25
N ALA A 80 4.68 -7.05 -17.30
CA ALA A 80 4.38 -7.78 -18.53
C ALA A 80 3.73 -6.82 -19.56
N ALA A 81 2.71 -6.08 -19.14
CA ALA A 81 2.00 -5.13 -20.01
C ALA A 81 2.91 -3.98 -20.50
N MET A 82 3.74 -3.39 -19.59
CA MET A 82 4.67 -2.32 -19.95
C MET A 82 5.83 -2.80 -20.85
N ARG A 83 6.12 -4.10 -20.88
CA ARG A 83 7.10 -4.67 -21.79
C ARG A 83 6.58 -4.69 -23.22
N GLU A 84 5.27 -4.93 -23.39
CA GLU A 84 4.59 -4.89 -24.69
C GLU A 84 4.35 -3.47 -25.19
N ASP A 85 3.87 -2.58 -24.30
CA ASP A 85 3.62 -1.17 -24.59
C ASP A 85 4.27 -0.26 -23.53
N PRO A 86 5.50 0.27 -23.78
CA PRO A 86 6.20 1.14 -22.85
C PRO A 86 5.79 2.62 -22.93
N SER A 87 4.74 2.95 -23.68
CA SER A 87 4.22 4.31 -23.78
C SER A 87 3.52 4.76 -22.49
N ALA A 88 3.23 6.06 -22.34
CA ALA A 88 2.46 6.58 -21.22
C ALA A 88 1.05 5.95 -21.13
N ASP A 89 0.41 5.69 -22.28
CA ASP A 89 -0.89 5.04 -22.35
C ASP A 89 -0.79 3.56 -21.93
N GLY A 90 0.24 2.85 -22.40
CA GLY A 90 0.52 1.47 -21.97
C GLY A 90 0.83 1.38 -20.48
N ALA A 91 1.61 2.32 -19.93
CA ALA A 91 1.88 2.41 -18.50
C ALA A 91 0.60 2.67 -17.69
N ASP A 92 -0.29 3.56 -18.15
CA ASP A 92 -1.57 3.85 -17.48
C ASP A 92 -2.50 2.61 -17.46
N LYS A 93 -2.62 1.91 -18.59
CA LYS A 93 -3.37 0.66 -18.68
C LYS A 93 -2.80 -0.43 -17.76
N ALA A 94 -1.47 -0.54 -17.70
CA ALA A 94 -0.79 -1.48 -16.81
C ALA A 94 -1.04 -1.17 -15.34
N MET A 95 -1.00 0.11 -14.95
CA MET A 95 -1.32 0.53 -13.60
C MET A 95 -2.79 0.25 -13.26
N LEU A 96 -3.73 0.53 -14.16
CA LEU A 96 -5.15 0.19 -13.96
C LEU A 96 -5.35 -1.33 -13.79
N ALA A 97 -4.65 -2.15 -14.57
CA ALA A 97 -4.70 -3.61 -14.43
C ALA A 97 -4.15 -4.08 -13.08
N LEU A 98 -3.01 -3.52 -12.63
CA LEU A 98 -2.47 -3.77 -11.29
C LEU A 98 -3.53 -3.51 -10.22
N TYR A 99 -4.14 -2.32 -10.23
CA TYR A 99 -5.11 -1.96 -9.20
C TYR A 99 -6.38 -2.81 -9.23
N ARG A 100 -6.83 -3.28 -10.40
CA ARG A 100 -7.92 -4.27 -10.51
C ARG A 100 -7.54 -5.62 -9.89
N GLY A 101 -6.28 -6.00 -9.92
CA GLY A 101 -5.78 -7.25 -9.34
C GLY A 101 -5.56 -7.18 -7.83
N LEU A 102 -5.31 -5.99 -7.25
CA LEU A 102 -4.99 -5.85 -5.83
C LEU A 102 -6.04 -6.44 -4.88
N PRO A 103 -7.38 -6.32 -5.11
CA PRO A 103 -8.35 -6.94 -4.23
C PRO A 103 -8.22 -8.46 -4.13
N GLN A 104 -7.99 -9.14 -5.25
CA GLN A 104 -7.77 -10.58 -5.24
C GLN A 104 -6.44 -10.93 -4.55
N ALA A 105 -5.38 -10.20 -4.84
CA ALA A 105 -4.06 -10.41 -4.22
C ALA A 105 -4.06 -10.19 -2.71
N ALA A 106 -4.91 -9.30 -2.21
CA ALA A 106 -4.97 -8.98 -0.79
C ALA A 106 -5.77 -9.99 0.05
N LEU A 107 -6.47 -10.97 -0.55
CA LEU A 107 -7.29 -11.92 0.22
C LEU A 107 -6.51 -12.68 1.29
N ASP A 108 -5.26 -13.04 1.00
CA ASP A 108 -4.41 -13.78 1.94
C ASP A 108 -3.61 -12.86 2.88
N HIS A 109 -3.50 -11.57 2.57
CA HIS A 109 -2.63 -10.63 3.26
C HIS A 109 -3.38 -9.61 4.12
N ALA A 110 -4.49 -9.07 3.62
CA ALA A 110 -5.29 -8.09 4.36
C ALA A 110 -5.82 -8.64 5.71
N PRO A 111 -6.23 -9.92 5.84
CA PRO A 111 -6.59 -10.49 7.13
C PRO A 111 -5.48 -10.40 8.18
N ILE A 112 -4.22 -10.52 7.76
CA ILE A 112 -3.06 -10.44 8.67
C ILE A 112 -2.93 -9.02 9.20
N LEU A 113 -2.90 -8.01 8.33
CA LEU A 113 -2.77 -6.60 8.73
C LEU A 113 -3.96 -6.15 9.59
N LEU A 114 -5.18 -6.30 9.05
CA LEU A 114 -6.39 -5.80 9.70
C LEU A 114 -6.68 -6.57 11.00
N GLY A 115 -6.43 -7.89 11.01
CA GLY A 115 -6.57 -8.72 12.21
C GLY A 115 -5.61 -8.31 13.31
N ARG A 116 -4.32 -8.11 13.00
CA ARG A 116 -3.33 -7.65 13.97
C ARG A 116 -3.69 -6.28 14.55
N ILE A 117 -4.19 -5.35 13.74
CA ILE A 117 -4.65 -4.05 14.23
C ILE A 117 -5.87 -4.22 15.15
N ALA A 118 -6.85 -5.07 14.78
CA ALA A 118 -8.00 -5.36 15.64
C ALA A 118 -7.59 -5.97 16.98
N ASP A 119 -6.52 -6.77 17.01
CA ASP A 119 -5.95 -7.38 18.21
C ASP A 119 -5.06 -6.40 19.02
N GLY A 120 -5.00 -5.12 18.64
CA GLY A 120 -4.26 -4.07 19.36
C GLY A 120 -2.77 -4.01 19.03
N CYS A 121 -2.32 -4.63 17.96
CA CYS A 121 -0.93 -4.54 17.50
C CYS A 121 -0.68 -3.18 16.83
N VAL A 122 -0.54 -2.14 17.62
CA VAL A 122 -0.19 -0.77 17.21
C VAL A 122 0.92 -0.21 18.13
N PRO A 123 1.75 0.75 17.72
CA PRO A 123 1.85 1.39 16.41
C PRO A 123 2.40 0.48 15.30
N VAL A 124 1.88 0.66 14.07
CA VAL A 124 2.28 -0.11 12.88
C VAL A 124 2.83 0.80 11.78
N LEU A 125 3.76 0.28 11.01
CA LEU A 125 4.17 0.85 9.72
C LEU A 125 3.78 -0.10 8.59
N VAL A 126 3.08 0.42 7.58
CA VAL A 126 2.76 -0.32 6.36
C VAL A 126 3.55 0.29 5.21
N HIS A 127 4.33 -0.51 4.52
CA HIS A 127 5.11 -0.05 3.38
C HIS A 127 5.18 -1.06 2.24
N CYS A 128 5.50 -0.57 1.05
CA CYS A 128 5.99 -1.35 -0.07
C CYS A 128 7.31 -0.72 -0.55
N THR A 129 7.66 -0.81 -1.81
CA THR A 129 8.88 -0.15 -2.31
C THR A 129 8.74 1.38 -2.32
N ALA A 130 7.68 1.92 -2.97
CA ALA A 130 7.44 3.36 -3.09
C ALA A 130 6.38 3.91 -2.12
N GLY A 131 5.75 3.07 -1.30
CA GLY A 131 4.74 3.48 -0.33
C GLY A 131 3.45 4.05 -0.93
N LYS A 132 3.17 3.79 -2.22
CA LYS A 132 2.03 4.41 -2.91
C LYS A 132 0.95 3.43 -3.35
N ASP A 133 1.24 2.44 -4.18
CA ASP A 133 0.21 1.58 -4.80
C ASP A 133 -0.30 0.50 -3.85
N ARG A 134 0.50 -0.51 -3.54
CA ARG A 134 0.16 -1.59 -2.60
C ARG A 134 -0.18 -1.04 -1.22
N THR A 135 0.64 -0.14 -0.72
CA THR A 135 0.45 0.55 0.57
C THR A 135 -0.83 1.39 0.56
N GLY A 136 -1.05 2.19 -0.47
CA GLY A 136 -2.25 3.03 -0.59
C GLY A 136 -3.53 2.21 -0.61
N PHE A 137 -3.55 1.09 -1.33
CA PHE A 137 -4.69 0.18 -1.35
C PHE A 137 -4.94 -0.46 0.03
N MET A 138 -3.91 -0.97 0.70
CA MET A 138 -4.05 -1.61 2.02
C MET A 138 -4.51 -0.61 3.09
N ILE A 139 -4.02 0.63 3.05
CA ILE A 139 -4.50 1.70 3.94
C ILE A 139 -5.93 2.09 3.59
N ALA A 140 -6.31 2.17 2.32
CA ALA A 140 -7.70 2.41 1.93
C ALA A 140 -8.66 1.33 2.45
N LEU A 141 -8.24 0.05 2.44
CA LEU A 141 -9.01 -1.04 3.06
C LEU A 141 -9.15 -0.87 4.58
N LEU A 142 -8.10 -0.47 5.27
CA LEU A 142 -8.16 -0.17 6.70
C LEU A 142 -9.15 0.97 6.98
N LEU A 143 -9.07 2.06 6.22
CA LEU A 143 -9.98 3.18 6.35
C LEU A 143 -11.44 2.78 6.06
N ALA A 144 -11.67 1.96 5.03
CA ALA A 144 -12.99 1.40 4.72
C ALA A 144 -13.54 0.53 5.87
N ALA A 145 -12.69 -0.31 6.50
CA ALA A 145 -13.08 -1.10 7.66
C ALA A 145 -13.48 -0.24 8.86
N LEU A 146 -12.89 0.93 9.02
CA LEU A 146 -13.27 1.93 10.04
C LEU A 146 -14.56 2.69 9.69
N GLY A 147 -15.05 2.59 8.44
CA GLY A 147 -16.21 3.30 7.95
C GLY A 147 -15.93 4.71 7.43
N VAL A 148 -14.69 4.97 7.02
CA VAL A 148 -14.30 6.24 6.41
C VAL A 148 -14.92 6.37 5.02
N GLU A 149 -15.39 7.56 4.68
CA GLU A 149 -15.96 7.85 3.37
C GLU A 149 -14.91 7.79 2.26
N GLN A 150 -15.34 7.37 1.07
CA GLN A 150 -14.45 7.15 -0.08
C GLN A 150 -13.67 8.41 -0.48
N GLU A 151 -14.28 9.59 -0.37
CA GLU A 151 -13.62 10.86 -0.67
C GLU A 151 -12.40 11.09 0.23
N THR A 152 -12.55 10.90 1.54
CA THR A 152 -11.46 11.02 2.52
C THR A 152 -10.37 9.95 2.31
N MET A 153 -10.76 8.71 1.96
CA MET A 153 -9.78 7.67 1.59
C MET A 153 -8.97 8.08 0.36
N LEU A 154 -9.63 8.71 -0.61
CA LEU A 154 -8.97 9.20 -1.82
C LEU A 154 -8.03 10.37 -1.52
N GLU A 155 -8.42 11.28 -0.64
CA GLU A 155 -7.57 12.39 -0.18
C GLU A 155 -6.28 11.85 0.45
N ASP A 156 -6.38 10.89 1.38
CA ASP A 156 -5.20 10.24 1.98
C ASP A 156 -4.32 9.56 0.92
N TYR A 157 -4.92 8.80 0.00
CA TYR A 157 -4.20 8.15 -1.07
C TYR A 157 -3.43 9.14 -1.95
N MET A 158 -4.06 10.28 -2.29
CA MET A 158 -3.47 11.32 -3.15
C MET A 158 -2.32 12.08 -2.48
N LEU A 159 -2.12 12.01 -1.17
CA LEU A 159 -0.93 12.55 -0.50
C LEU A 159 0.37 11.95 -1.06
N SER A 160 0.30 10.73 -1.62
CA SER A 160 1.44 10.09 -2.29
C SER A 160 1.92 10.84 -3.54
N ALA A 161 1.09 11.71 -4.14
CA ALA A 161 1.44 12.48 -5.34
C ALA A 161 2.57 13.49 -5.10
N SER A 162 2.74 13.97 -3.87
CA SER A 162 3.74 14.99 -3.51
C SER A 162 5.19 14.46 -3.44
N ARG A 163 5.39 13.15 -3.51
CA ARG A 163 6.69 12.49 -3.30
C ARG A 163 7.54 12.29 -4.56
N LYS A 164 7.39 13.15 -5.56
CA LYS A 164 8.17 13.10 -6.82
C LYS A 164 9.53 13.78 -6.67
N THR A 165 10.42 13.22 -5.87
CA THR A 165 11.80 13.72 -5.73
C THR A 165 12.68 13.22 -6.88
N ALA A 166 13.82 13.90 -7.11
CA ALA A 166 14.80 13.46 -8.10
C ALA A 166 15.36 12.07 -7.76
N ALA A 167 15.59 11.78 -6.48
CA ALA A 167 16.05 10.48 -6.00
C ALA A 167 14.99 9.38 -6.26
N ALA A 168 13.71 9.63 -5.97
CA ALA A 168 12.64 8.69 -6.27
C ALA A 168 12.50 8.43 -7.78
N ARG A 169 12.71 9.46 -8.62
CA ARG A 169 12.70 9.33 -10.07
C ARG A 169 13.82 8.41 -10.55
N GLU A 170 15.04 8.61 -10.06
CA GLU A 170 16.17 7.78 -10.45
C GLU A 170 16.01 6.32 -9.97
N ALA A 171 15.52 6.11 -8.75
CA ALA A 171 15.19 4.78 -8.24
C ALA A 171 14.13 4.08 -9.10
N THR A 172 13.08 4.83 -9.52
CA THR A 172 12.05 4.28 -10.42
C THR A 172 12.61 3.96 -11.80
N ARG A 173 13.48 4.81 -12.35
CA ARG A 173 14.15 4.55 -13.64
C ARG A 173 14.98 3.26 -13.57
N ALA A 174 15.78 3.10 -12.52
CA ALA A 174 16.58 1.89 -12.30
C ALA A 174 15.68 0.64 -12.17
N MET A 175 14.56 0.75 -11.44
CA MET A 175 13.57 -0.32 -11.30
C MET A 175 12.95 -0.70 -12.64
N VAL A 176 12.57 0.27 -13.47
CA VAL A 176 12.02 0.05 -14.81
C VAL A 176 13.03 -0.68 -15.69
N VAL A 177 14.27 -0.19 -15.76
CA VAL A 177 15.34 -0.84 -16.53
C VAL A 177 15.56 -2.28 -16.08
N ASN A 178 15.54 -2.52 -14.78
CA ASN A 178 15.71 -3.87 -14.23
C ASN A 178 14.57 -4.83 -14.64
N HIS A 179 13.33 -4.34 -14.74
CA HIS A 179 12.17 -5.18 -15.09
C HIS A 179 11.94 -5.32 -16.59
N LEU A 180 12.20 -4.25 -17.36
CA LEU A 180 11.95 -4.22 -18.80
C LEU A 180 13.17 -4.55 -19.63
N GLY A 181 14.40 -4.49 -19.07
CA GLY A 181 15.66 -4.58 -19.79
C GLY A 181 15.97 -3.34 -20.64
N ARG A 182 15.19 -2.28 -20.55
CA ARG A 182 15.32 -1.02 -21.31
C ARG A 182 14.72 0.16 -20.52
N ALA A 183 15.13 1.37 -20.86
CA ALA A 183 14.47 2.59 -20.40
C ALA A 183 13.08 2.73 -21.05
N MET A 184 12.21 3.47 -20.37
CA MET A 184 10.92 3.90 -20.95
C MET A 184 10.90 5.43 -21.14
N PRO A 185 9.99 5.97 -21.98
CA PRO A 185 9.82 7.41 -22.16
C PRO A 185 9.55 8.14 -20.83
N GLU A 186 9.93 9.41 -20.75
CA GLU A 186 9.81 10.19 -19.51
C GLU A 186 8.36 10.39 -19.07
N ASP A 187 7.42 10.56 -19.99
CA ASP A 187 5.99 10.67 -19.73
C ASP A 187 5.39 9.35 -19.21
N ALA A 188 5.89 8.22 -19.71
CA ALA A 188 5.53 6.90 -19.19
C ALA A 188 6.12 6.67 -17.79
N LEU A 189 7.36 7.13 -17.55
CA LEU A 189 7.96 7.11 -16.21
C LEU A 189 7.15 7.97 -15.22
N ASP A 190 6.69 9.16 -15.64
CA ASP A 190 5.81 10.02 -14.85
C ASP A 190 4.48 9.33 -14.50
N THR A 191 3.95 8.55 -15.43
CA THR A 191 2.75 7.73 -15.19
C THR A 191 3.00 6.65 -14.13
N VAL A 192 4.11 5.91 -14.24
CA VAL A 192 4.49 4.88 -13.25
C VAL A 192 4.76 5.50 -11.87
N MET A 193 5.38 6.68 -11.81
CA MET A 193 5.66 7.38 -10.56
C MET A 193 4.42 8.03 -9.94
N GLY A 194 3.41 8.31 -10.75
CA GLY A 194 2.19 9.01 -10.34
C GLY A 194 1.24 8.13 -9.52
N VAL A 195 0.28 8.81 -8.90
CA VAL A 195 -0.96 8.25 -8.40
C VAL A 195 -2.11 9.00 -9.04
N ARG A 196 -3.22 8.31 -9.33
CA ARG A 196 -4.42 8.91 -9.94
C ARG A 196 -5.66 8.40 -9.19
N PRO A 197 -6.69 9.22 -9.02
CA PRO A 197 -7.97 8.78 -8.43
C PRO A 197 -8.52 7.52 -9.09
N ALA A 198 -8.40 7.43 -10.43
CA ALA A 198 -8.88 6.30 -11.22
C ALA A 198 -8.22 4.96 -10.84
N TYR A 199 -6.99 4.97 -10.33
CA TYR A 199 -6.30 3.73 -9.93
C TYR A 199 -6.97 3.12 -8.70
N LEU A 200 -7.09 3.88 -7.61
CA LEU A 200 -7.76 3.38 -6.41
C LEU A 200 -9.23 3.05 -6.69
N ALA A 201 -9.93 3.87 -7.49
CA ALA A 201 -11.30 3.60 -7.91
C ALA A 201 -11.43 2.28 -8.67
N ALA A 202 -10.44 1.88 -9.48
CA ALA A 202 -10.45 0.59 -10.17
C ALA A 202 -10.42 -0.60 -9.20
N SER A 203 -9.70 -0.49 -8.07
CA SER A 203 -9.73 -1.51 -7.02
C SER A 203 -11.10 -1.62 -6.37
N PHE A 204 -11.73 -0.49 -5.99
CA PHE A 204 -13.06 -0.52 -5.39
C PHE A 204 -14.14 -0.99 -6.36
N ALA A 205 -14.06 -0.61 -7.64
CA ALA A 205 -14.95 -1.15 -8.67
C ALA A 205 -14.82 -2.68 -8.83
N THR A 206 -13.61 -3.23 -8.66
CA THR A 206 -13.39 -4.68 -8.62
C THR A 206 -14.02 -5.29 -7.36
N ILE A 207 -13.87 -4.65 -6.21
CA ILE A 207 -14.52 -5.09 -4.96
C ILE A 207 -16.04 -5.13 -5.14
N ASP A 208 -16.63 -4.10 -5.73
CA ASP A 208 -18.08 -4.04 -5.96
C ASP A 208 -18.56 -5.15 -6.92
N THR A 209 -17.87 -5.35 -8.03
CA THR A 209 -18.31 -6.27 -9.09
C THR A 209 -18.00 -7.73 -8.82
N GLN A 210 -16.87 -8.04 -8.18
CA GLN A 210 -16.43 -9.43 -7.96
C GLN A 210 -16.73 -9.94 -6.56
N PHE A 211 -16.87 -9.05 -5.57
CA PHE A 211 -17.07 -9.43 -4.17
C PHE A 211 -18.39 -8.94 -3.56
N GLY A 212 -19.21 -8.23 -4.34
CA GLY A 212 -20.51 -7.76 -3.88
C GLY A 212 -20.46 -6.55 -2.93
N GLY A 213 -19.40 -5.74 -3.04
CA GLY A 213 -19.20 -4.52 -2.27
C GLY A 213 -18.25 -4.67 -1.08
N ILE A 214 -17.92 -3.53 -0.48
CA ILE A 214 -16.89 -3.45 0.55
C ILE A 214 -17.23 -4.25 1.81
N ASP A 215 -18.48 -4.27 2.25
CA ASP A 215 -18.88 -5.01 3.46
C ASP A 215 -18.77 -6.53 3.24
N SER A 216 -19.17 -7.04 2.07
CA SER A 216 -19.01 -8.45 1.70
C SER A 216 -17.54 -8.82 1.57
N TYR A 217 -16.73 -7.93 1.02
CA TYR A 217 -15.29 -8.13 0.88
C TYR A 217 -14.60 -8.17 2.26
N LEU A 218 -14.90 -7.23 3.16
CA LEU A 218 -14.38 -7.22 4.52
C LEU A 218 -14.80 -8.46 5.32
N ALA A 219 -16.05 -8.91 5.16
CA ALA A 219 -16.52 -10.15 5.78
C ALA A 219 -15.73 -11.36 5.27
N ARG A 220 -15.41 -11.42 3.96
CA ARG A 220 -14.56 -12.46 3.37
C ARG A 220 -13.13 -12.44 3.91
N LEU A 221 -12.62 -11.25 4.28
CA LEU A 221 -11.33 -11.09 4.96
C LEU A 221 -11.39 -11.45 6.46
N GLY A 222 -12.54 -11.89 6.98
CA GLY A 222 -12.73 -12.16 8.40
C GLY A 222 -12.84 -10.89 9.26
N ILE A 223 -13.10 -9.74 8.64
CA ILE A 223 -13.27 -8.45 9.33
C ILE A 223 -14.77 -8.16 9.46
N ASP A 224 -15.38 -8.87 10.39
CA ASP A 224 -16.79 -8.71 10.75
C ASP A 224 -17.05 -7.45 11.60
N ALA A 225 -18.30 -7.25 12.03
CA ALA A 225 -18.70 -6.10 12.83
C ALA A 225 -17.94 -6.02 14.17
N VAL A 226 -17.63 -7.15 14.79
CA VAL A 226 -16.91 -7.22 16.07
C VAL A 226 -15.46 -6.76 15.89
N ARG A 227 -14.78 -7.27 14.87
CA ARG A 227 -13.41 -6.85 14.55
C ARG A 227 -13.34 -5.40 14.10
N ARG A 228 -14.30 -4.93 13.31
CA ARG A 228 -14.39 -3.50 12.94
C ARG A 228 -14.55 -2.60 14.17
N GLU A 229 -15.36 -3.00 15.14
CA GLU A 229 -15.51 -2.24 16.39
C GLU A 229 -14.25 -2.28 17.25
N ALA A 230 -13.57 -3.42 17.32
CA ALA A 230 -12.27 -3.52 17.98
C ALA A 230 -11.23 -2.57 17.34
N MET A 231 -11.17 -2.51 16.01
CA MET A 231 -10.30 -1.57 15.29
C MET A 231 -10.67 -0.10 15.58
N ARG A 232 -11.97 0.24 15.62
CA ARG A 232 -12.42 1.60 15.96
C ARG A 232 -11.99 1.98 17.38
N SER A 233 -12.19 1.11 18.35
CA SER A 233 -11.79 1.36 19.75
C SER A 233 -10.28 1.55 19.91
N GLN A 234 -9.46 0.92 19.07
CA GLN A 234 -8.01 1.10 19.06
C GLN A 234 -7.59 2.40 18.37
N LEU A 235 -8.21 2.73 17.25
CA LEU A 235 -7.70 3.75 16.33
C LEU A 235 -8.46 5.07 16.38
N LEU A 236 -9.67 5.14 16.95
CA LEU A 236 -10.48 6.37 16.98
C LEU A 236 -10.54 6.99 18.38
N GLU A 237 -10.68 8.32 18.42
CA GLU A 237 -10.94 9.14 19.59
C GLU A 237 -12.15 10.07 19.38
#